data_023331135a2430d88d1a8aa593933d20
#
_entry.id   023331135a2430d88d1a8aa593933d20
#
_cell.length_a   1.000
_cell.length_b   1.000
_cell.length_c   1.000
_cell.angle_alpha   90.00
_cell.angle_beta   90.00
_cell.angle_gamma   90.00
#
_symmetry.space_group_name_H-M   'P 1'
#
loop_
_entity.id
_entity.type
_entity.pdbx_description
1 polymer ?
#
loop_
_entity_poly.entity_id
_entity_poly.type
_entity_poly.pdbx_seq_one_letter_code
_entity_poly.pdbx_strand_id
1 'polypeptide(L)'
;MPRQVLLRRFVLVFSLIFYLFLALSVPYSATDDWLWGMEEGLRWWLGGMLNGRYAGNFFAVVMCRFPAVKVLAMGLTMFLLPFLMALLAARGEERRFLPLFLACNAGILLMPPAMWQENYGWVSGFGNYVVSALFFLAWLLLLR
;
A
#
# COMPACT_ATOMS: atom_id res chain seq x y z
N MET A 1 -24.12 -21.47 -1.31
CA MET A 1 -23.66 -20.10 -0.96
C MET A 1 -24.43 -19.08 -1.76
N PRO A 2 -24.92 -17.97 -1.18
CA PRO A 2 -25.56 -16.93 -1.98
C PRO A 2 -24.58 -16.37 -3.01
N ARG A 3 -25.05 -16.17 -4.26
CA ARG A 3 -24.27 -15.68 -5.41
C ARG A 3 -23.45 -14.41 -5.08
N GLN A 4 -24.00 -13.54 -4.25
CA GLN A 4 -23.32 -12.30 -3.82
C GLN A 4 -22.08 -12.54 -2.95
N VAL A 5 -22.08 -13.56 -2.10
CA VAL A 5 -20.92 -13.91 -1.26
C VAL A 5 -19.79 -14.44 -2.13
N LEU A 6 -20.11 -15.28 -3.13
CA LEU A 6 -19.12 -15.80 -4.07
C LEU A 6 -18.51 -14.68 -4.90
N LEU A 7 -19.33 -13.78 -5.45
CA LEU A 7 -18.86 -12.61 -6.20
C LEU A 7 -17.91 -11.73 -5.37
N ARG A 8 -18.32 -11.41 -4.12
CA ARG A 8 -17.48 -10.61 -3.22
C ARG A 8 -16.12 -11.26 -2.98
N ARG A 9 -16.09 -12.57 -2.69
CA ARG A 9 -14.83 -13.30 -2.48
C ARG A 9 -13.96 -13.30 -3.74
N PHE A 10 -14.57 -13.55 -4.89
CA PHE A 10 -13.87 -13.50 -6.17
C PHE A 10 -13.22 -12.14 -6.42
N VAL A 11 -13.97 -11.04 -6.26
CA VAL A 11 -13.45 -9.68 -6.46
C VAL A 11 -12.30 -9.37 -5.49
N LEU A 12 -12.41 -9.76 -4.23
CA LEU A 12 -11.34 -9.51 -3.24
C LEU A 12 -10.07 -10.30 -3.59
N VAL A 13 -10.19 -11.58 -3.90
CA VAL A 13 -9.03 -12.42 -4.27
C VAL A 13 -8.39 -11.91 -5.56
N PHE A 14 -9.21 -11.60 -6.57
CA PHE A 14 -8.71 -11.04 -7.83
C PHE A 14 -7.96 -9.72 -7.61
N SER A 15 -8.54 -8.79 -6.82
CA SER A 15 -7.89 -7.51 -6.50
C SER A 15 -6.57 -7.69 -5.76
N LEU A 16 -6.49 -8.63 -4.81
CA LEU A 16 -5.24 -8.93 -4.11
C LEU A 16 -4.16 -9.43 -5.07
N ILE A 17 -4.51 -10.41 -5.92
CA ILE A 17 -3.58 -10.94 -6.92
C ILE A 17 -3.15 -9.84 -7.88
N PHE A 18 -4.07 -9.03 -8.36
CA PHE A 18 -3.79 -7.90 -9.25
C PHE A 18 -2.78 -6.91 -8.62
N TYR A 19 -2.97 -6.52 -7.36
CA TYR A 19 -2.05 -5.60 -6.70
C TYR A 19 -0.67 -6.22 -6.40
N LEU A 20 -0.59 -7.53 -6.15
CA LEU A 20 0.70 -8.21 -6.04
C LEU A 20 1.45 -8.19 -7.38
N PHE A 21 0.77 -8.44 -8.51
CA PHE A 21 1.36 -8.31 -9.84
C PHE A 21 1.77 -6.87 -10.15
N LEU A 22 0.93 -5.89 -9.79
CA LEU A 22 1.25 -4.49 -9.97
C LEU A 22 2.49 -4.09 -9.16
N ALA A 23 2.59 -4.51 -7.91
CA ALA A 23 3.75 -4.27 -7.05
C ALA A 23 5.03 -4.94 -7.59
N LEU A 24 4.91 -6.09 -8.23
CA LEU A 24 6.03 -6.76 -8.91
C LEU A 24 6.57 -5.90 -10.07
N SER A 25 5.67 -5.22 -10.79
CA SER A 25 6.01 -4.39 -11.96
C SER A 25 6.60 -3.02 -11.59
N VAL A 26 6.49 -2.56 -10.34
CA VAL A 26 7.07 -1.28 -9.90
C VAL A 26 8.59 -1.39 -9.87
N PRO A 27 9.33 -0.59 -10.68
CA PRO A 27 10.79 -0.57 -10.65
C PRO A 27 11.30 0.13 -9.38
N TYR A 28 12.56 -0.08 -9.06
CA TYR A 28 13.27 0.77 -8.10
C TYR A 28 13.69 2.07 -8.77
N SER A 29 13.47 3.19 -8.09
CA SER A 29 13.95 4.50 -8.55
C SER A 29 15.49 4.58 -8.48
N ALA A 30 16.09 5.23 -9.45
CA ALA A 30 17.54 5.25 -9.60
C ALA A 30 18.30 6.08 -8.54
N THR A 31 17.59 6.79 -7.69
CA THR A 31 18.17 7.66 -6.65
C THR A 31 17.91 7.12 -5.25
N ASP A 32 16.77 7.46 -4.68
CA ASP A 32 16.44 7.17 -3.28
C ASP A 32 16.33 5.68 -2.97
N ASP A 33 15.69 4.90 -3.84
CA ASP A 33 15.45 3.48 -3.57
C ASP A 33 16.76 2.69 -3.53
N TRP A 34 17.72 3.04 -4.41
CA TRP A 34 19.04 2.44 -4.39
C TRP A 34 19.81 2.79 -3.12
N LEU A 35 19.74 4.05 -2.71
CA LEU A 35 20.39 4.52 -1.50
C LEU A 35 19.85 3.79 -0.25
N TRP A 36 18.51 3.67 -0.13
CA TRP A 36 17.88 2.93 0.95
C TRP A 36 18.18 1.42 0.90
N GLY A 37 18.42 0.87 -0.27
CA GLY A 37 18.82 -0.51 -0.48
C GLY A 37 20.27 -0.82 -0.09
N MET A 38 21.15 0.19 0.01
CA MET A 38 22.55 0.05 0.36
C MET A 38 22.82 0.04 1.87
N GLU A 39 24.07 -0.24 2.26
CA GLU A 39 24.49 -0.20 3.68
C GLU A 39 24.39 1.20 4.29
N GLU A 40 24.58 2.25 3.48
CA GLU A 40 24.40 3.63 3.92
C GLU A 40 22.98 3.91 4.42
N GLY A 41 21.96 3.48 3.69
CA GLY A 41 20.57 3.64 4.10
C GLY A 41 20.27 2.95 5.42
N LEU A 42 20.80 1.73 5.62
CA LEU A 42 20.69 1.02 6.89
C LEU A 42 21.41 1.76 8.03
N ARG A 43 22.64 2.23 7.81
CA ARG A 43 23.40 2.99 8.79
C ARG A 43 22.69 4.28 9.17
N TRP A 44 22.13 5.00 8.21
CA TRP A 44 21.37 6.23 8.47
C TRP A 44 20.12 5.95 9.30
N TRP A 45 19.39 4.90 8.98
CA TRP A 45 18.21 4.51 9.76
C TRP A 45 18.58 4.13 11.19
N LEU A 46 19.60 3.28 11.40
CA LEU A 46 20.07 2.87 12.73
C LEU A 46 20.67 4.02 13.52
N GLY A 47 21.40 4.91 12.86
CA GLY A 47 22.06 6.08 13.48
C GLY A 47 21.12 7.24 13.79
N GLY A 48 19.84 7.16 13.40
CA GLY A 48 18.88 8.23 13.64
C GLY A 48 19.21 9.55 12.90
N MET A 49 20.07 9.48 11.88
CA MET A 49 20.62 10.66 11.19
C MET A 49 19.64 11.30 10.22
N LEU A 50 18.40 10.81 10.13
CA LEU A 50 17.42 11.23 9.16
C LEU A 50 16.19 11.85 9.83
N ASN A 51 15.46 12.56 9.05
CA ASN A 51 14.26 13.37 9.19
C ASN A 51 13.13 12.92 10.17
N GLY A 52 13.39 12.11 11.18
CA GLY A 52 12.40 11.66 12.19
C GLY A 52 11.34 10.66 11.71
N ARG A 53 11.40 10.19 10.46
CA ARG A 53 10.44 9.24 9.88
C ARG A 53 10.86 7.78 10.13
N TYR A 54 11.11 7.42 11.38
CA TYR A 54 11.66 6.09 11.72
C TYR A 54 10.90 4.91 11.13
N ALA A 55 9.58 4.89 11.29
CA ALA A 55 8.75 3.81 10.80
C ALA A 55 8.71 3.77 9.26
N GLY A 56 8.55 4.92 8.61
CA GLY A 56 8.55 5.00 7.15
C GLY A 56 9.90 4.62 6.54
N ASN A 57 11.00 5.10 7.15
CA ASN A 57 12.36 4.77 6.72
C ASN A 57 12.68 3.28 6.95
N PHE A 58 12.14 2.64 8.00
CA PHE A 58 12.23 1.19 8.18
C PHE A 58 11.62 0.45 6.98
N PHE A 59 10.40 0.81 6.58
CA PHE A 59 9.77 0.21 5.40
C PHE A 59 10.58 0.47 4.13
N ALA A 60 11.12 1.70 3.94
CA ALA A 60 11.98 2.02 2.81
C ALA A 60 13.21 1.12 2.76
N VAL A 61 13.97 1.00 3.86
CA VAL A 61 15.15 0.12 3.95
C VAL A 61 14.79 -1.32 3.61
N VAL A 62 13.76 -1.87 4.24
CA VAL A 62 13.43 -3.30 4.09
C VAL A 62 12.90 -3.60 2.69
N MET A 63 12.02 -2.75 2.14
CA MET A 63 11.48 -2.95 0.79
C MET A 63 12.54 -2.76 -0.30
N CYS A 64 13.46 -1.80 -0.15
CA CYS A 64 14.51 -1.57 -1.13
C CYS A 64 15.61 -2.64 -1.10
N ARG A 65 15.82 -3.32 0.05
CA ARG A 65 16.79 -4.43 0.18
C ARG A 65 16.25 -5.78 -0.25
N PHE A 66 14.95 -6.03 -0.04
CA PHE A 66 14.36 -7.35 -0.23
C PHE A 66 13.20 -7.29 -1.22
N PRO A 67 13.42 -7.64 -2.52
CA PRO A 67 12.38 -7.57 -3.56
C PRO A 67 11.10 -8.31 -3.21
N ALA A 68 11.18 -9.48 -2.58
CA ALA A 68 10.00 -10.23 -2.15
C ALA A 68 9.20 -9.47 -1.09
N VAL A 69 9.88 -8.81 -0.15
CA VAL A 69 9.23 -7.98 0.87
C VAL A 69 8.60 -6.75 0.25
N LYS A 70 9.27 -6.11 -0.75
CA LYS A 70 8.67 -5.02 -1.53
C LYS A 70 7.35 -5.44 -2.15
N VAL A 71 7.33 -6.56 -2.87
CA VAL A 71 6.12 -7.04 -3.55
C VAL A 71 4.99 -7.32 -2.56
N LEU A 72 5.30 -8.01 -1.47
CA LEU A 72 4.31 -8.33 -0.43
C LEU A 72 3.81 -7.05 0.27
N ALA A 73 4.71 -6.20 0.74
CA ALA A 73 4.34 -4.99 1.47
C ALA A 73 3.54 -4.02 0.59
N MET A 74 4.01 -3.74 -0.63
CA MET A 74 3.30 -2.85 -1.55
C MET A 74 1.97 -3.46 -1.99
N GLY A 75 1.94 -4.72 -2.43
CA GLY A 75 0.73 -5.38 -2.92
C GLY A 75 -0.35 -5.48 -1.83
N LEU A 76 0.04 -5.87 -0.62
CA LEU A 76 -0.89 -5.91 0.53
C LEU A 76 -1.38 -4.52 0.90
N THR A 77 -0.51 -3.51 0.94
CA THR A 77 -0.91 -2.13 1.28
C THR A 77 -1.85 -1.57 0.22
N MET A 78 -1.55 -1.75 -1.08
CA MET A 78 -2.42 -1.31 -2.18
C MET A 78 -3.80 -1.98 -2.13
N PHE A 79 -3.88 -3.23 -1.72
CA PHE A 79 -5.14 -3.94 -1.53
C PHE A 79 -5.88 -3.47 -0.27
N LEU A 80 -5.18 -3.38 0.86
CA LEU A 80 -5.79 -3.06 2.15
C LEU A 80 -6.27 -1.61 2.23
N LEU A 81 -5.62 -0.68 1.54
CA LEU A 81 -6.01 0.73 1.53
C LEU A 81 -7.46 0.91 1.06
N PRO A 82 -7.85 0.53 -0.18
CA PRO A 82 -9.24 0.61 -0.62
C PRO A 82 -10.19 -0.30 0.17
N PHE A 83 -9.69 -1.42 0.71
CA PHE A 83 -10.47 -2.31 1.56
C PHE A 83 -10.88 -1.62 2.87
N LEU A 84 -9.95 -0.97 3.58
CA LEU A 84 -10.24 -0.25 4.82
C LEU A 84 -11.09 0.99 4.56
N MET A 85 -10.83 1.73 3.47
CA MET A 85 -11.67 2.87 3.07
C MET A 85 -13.12 2.44 2.86
N ALA A 86 -13.34 1.35 2.11
CA ALA A 86 -14.67 0.81 1.87
C ALA A 86 -15.34 0.32 3.16
N LEU A 87 -14.59 -0.33 4.05
CA LEU A 87 -15.07 -0.82 5.32
C LEU A 87 -15.53 0.33 6.25
N LEU A 88 -14.74 1.39 6.32
CA LEU A 88 -15.06 2.61 7.08
C LEU A 88 -16.30 3.31 6.49
N ALA A 89 -16.35 3.47 5.17
CA ALA A 89 -17.44 4.15 4.48
C ALA A 89 -18.77 3.35 4.50
N ALA A 90 -18.69 2.03 4.47
CA ALA A 90 -19.86 1.14 4.51
C ALA A 90 -20.60 1.18 5.86
N ARG A 91 -19.97 1.64 6.95
CA ARG A 91 -20.56 1.77 8.28
C ARG A 91 -21.29 0.51 8.79
N GLY A 92 -20.75 -0.68 8.45
CA GLY A 92 -21.35 -1.96 8.82
C GLY A 92 -22.43 -2.48 7.87
N GLU A 93 -22.84 -1.70 6.86
CA GLU A 93 -23.80 -2.13 5.85
C GLU A 93 -23.11 -3.01 4.79
N GLU A 94 -23.23 -4.32 4.90
CA GLU A 94 -22.58 -5.29 4.00
C GLU A 94 -22.87 -5.05 2.51
N ARG A 95 -24.10 -4.60 2.19
CA ARG A 95 -24.53 -4.35 0.81
C ARG A 95 -23.76 -3.19 0.16
N ARG A 96 -23.27 -2.23 0.95
CA ARG A 96 -22.52 -1.07 0.48
C ARG A 96 -21.04 -1.36 0.31
N PHE A 97 -20.52 -2.39 0.95
CA PHE A 97 -19.08 -2.66 0.95
C PHE A 97 -18.51 -2.85 -0.46
N LEU A 98 -19.08 -3.76 -1.25
CA LEU A 98 -18.53 -4.09 -2.57
C LEU A 98 -18.54 -2.91 -3.55
N PRO A 99 -19.63 -2.14 -3.74
CA PRO A 99 -19.59 -0.97 -4.59
C PRO A 99 -18.61 0.12 -4.09
N LEU A 100 -18.49 0.33 -2.79
CA LEU A 100 -17.51 1.26 -2.22
C LEU A 100 -16.08 0.77 -2.43
N PHE A 101 -15.82 -0.53 -2.25
CA PHE A 101 -14.52 -1.12 -2.52
C PHE A 101 -14.11 -0.93 -4.00
N LEU A 102 -15.02 -1.17 -4.94
CA LEU A 102 -14.77 -0.94 -6.36
C LEU A 102 -14.55 0.55 -6.67
N ALA A 103 -15.31 1.44 -6.07
CA ALA A 103 -15.15 2.89 -6.24
C ALA A 103 -13.79 3.37 -5.70
N CYS A 104 -13.35 2.89 -4.53
CA CYS A 104 -12.05 3.21 -3.96
C CYS A 104 -10.89 2.69 -4.85
N ASN A 105 -11.03 1.45 -5.38
CA ASN A 105 -10.06 0.92 -6.35
C ASN A 105 -10.01 1.76 -7.62
N ALA A 106 -11.16 2.13 -8.17
CA ALA A 106 -11.22 3.02 -9.34
C ALA A 106 -10.52 4.35 -9.08
N GLY A 107 -10.73 4.96 -7.91
CA GLY A 107 -10.05 6.20 -7.52
C GLY A 107 -8.52 6.08 -7.50
N ILE A 108 -8.00 4.94 -7.03
CA ILE A 108 -6.55 4.67 -7.03
C ILE A 108 -6.03 4.42 -8.45
N LEU A 109 -6.71 3.57 -9.22
CA LEU A 109 -6.25 3.14 -10.54
C LEU A 109 -6.42 4.21 -11.63
N LEU A 110 -7.39 5.10 -11.47
CA LEU A 110 -7.64 6.23 -12.38
C LEU A 110 -6.92 7.52 -11.97
N MET A 111 -6.06 7.45 -10.95
CA MET A 111 -5.22 8.58 -10.56
C MET A 111 -4.33 9.02 -11.74
N PRO A 112 -4.12 10.35 -11.93
CA PRO A 112 -3.23 10.83 -12.98
C PRO A 112 -1.85 10.17 -12.88
N PRO A 113 -1.21 9.80 -14.02
CA PRO A 113 0.05 9.04 -14.01
C PRO A 113 1.16 9.69 -13.18
N ALA A 114 1.28 11.01 -13.19
CA ALA A 114 2.26 11.72 -12.37
C ALA A 114 2.02 11.53 -10.87
N MET A 115 0.76 11.66 -10.41
CA MET A 115 0.40 11.42 -9.02
C MET A 115 0.58 9.95 -8.64
N TRP A 116 0.25 9.04 -9.56
CA TRP A 116 0.43 7.60 -9.34
C TRP A 116 1.92 7.26 -9.14
N GLN A 117 2.77 7.82 -10.01
CA GLN A 117 4.22 7.62 -9.94
C GLN A 117 4.82 8.12 -8.62
N GLU A 118 4.42 9.30 -8.16
CA GLU A 118 4.90 9.89 -6.90
C GLU A 118 4.46 9.11 -5.65
N ASN A 119 3.28 8.47 -5.67
CA ASN A 119 2.73 7.78 -4.52
C ASN A 119 2.98 6.27 -4.56
N TYR A 120 2.82 5.63 -5.71
CA TYR A 120 2.85 4.17 -5.87
C TYR A 120 4.04 3.67 -6.69
N GLY A 121 4.63 4.50 -7.53
CA GLY A 121 5.77 4.17 -8.37
C GLY A 121 7.14 4.40 -7.73
N TRP A 122 7.19 4.97 -6.53
CA TRP A 122 8.41 5.28 -5.79
C TRP A 122 8.45 4.49 -4.47
N VAL A 123 9.28 3.44 -4.38
CA VAL A 123 9.25 2.44 -3.31
C VAL A 123 9.52 3.05 -1.93
N SER A 124 10.56 3.89 -1.79
CA SER A 124 10.88 4.54 -0.52
C SER A 124 9.82 5.56 -0.11
N GLY A 125 9.27 6.31 -1.07
CA GLY A 125 8.14 7.20 -0.85
C GLY A 125 6.87 6.44 -0.44
N PHE A 126 6.58 5.33 -1.09
CA PHE A 126 5.47 4.44 -0.73
C PHE A 126 5.53 4.02 0.74
N GLY A 127 6.70 3.60 1.23
CA GLY A 127 6.91 3.24 2.63
C GLY A 127 6.61 4.38 3.60
N ASN A 128 6.98 5.59 3.21
CA ASN A 128 6.80 6.78 4.05
C ASN A 128 5.36 7.32 4.06
N TYR A 129 4.66 7.28 2.91
CA TYR A 129 3.37 7.97 2.75
C TYR A 129 2.19 7.01 2.69
N VAL A 130 2.24 6.00 1.82
CA VAL A 130 1.09 5.11 1.57
C VAL A 130 0.91 4.12 2.71
N VAL A 131 2.02 3.56 3.24
CA VAL A 131 1.98 2.68 4.41
C VAL A 131 1.49 3.45 5.65
N SER A 132 1.90 4.71 5.81
CA SER A 132 1.42 5.56 6.91
C SER A 132 -0.09 5.84 6.80
N ALA A 133 -0.60 6.08 5.60
CA ALA A 133 -2.05 6.22 5.36
C ALA A 133 -2.82 4.94 5.71
N LEU A 134 -2.27 3.75 5.40
CA LEU A 134 -2.86 2.47 5.78
C LEU A 134 -2.97 2.35 7.31
N PHE A 135 -1.91 2.65 8.07
CA PHE A 135 -1.94 2.61 9.53
C PHE A 135 -2.93 3.61 10.12
N PHE A 136 -3.03 4.80 9.52
CA PHE A 136 -4.03 5.78 9.94
C PHE A 136 -5.46 5.27 9.74
N LEU A 137 -5.78 4.67 8.60
CA LEU A 137 -7.10 4.06 8.36
C LEU A 137 -7.38 2.89 9.31
N ALA A 138 -6.37 2.05 9.58
CA ALA A 138 -6.51 0.95 10.53
C ALA A 138 -6.77 1.48 11.95
N TRP A 139 -6.09 2.53 12.36
CA TRP A 139 -6.34 3.20 13.64
C TRP A 139 -7.75 3.78 13.73
N LEU A 140 -8.23 4.47 12.69
CA LEU A 140 -9.62 4.95 12.64
C LEU A 140 -10.64 3.82 12.77
N LEU A 141 -10.35 2.65 12.22
CA LEU A 141 -11.22 1.48 12.35
C LEU A 141 -11.27 0.95 13.79
N LEU A 142 -10.15 1.01 14.52
CA LEU A 142 -10.07 0.59 15.93
C LEU A 142 -10.82 1.55 16.88
N LEU A 143 -10.95 2.82 16.50
CA LEU A 143 -11.71 3.81 17.29
C LEU A 143 -13.22 3.74 17.10
N ARG A 144 -13.70 2.93 16.18
CA ARG A 144 -15.11 2.79 15.80
C ARG A 144 -15.83 1.71 16.61
#